data_ed0e97ef78eecf48ee8ca59631168477
#
_entry.id   ed0e97ef78eecf48ee8ca59631168477
#
_cell.length_a   1.000
_cell.length_b   1.000
_cell.length_c   1.000
_cell.angle_alpha   90.00
_cell.angle_beta   90.00
_cell.angle_gamma   90.00
#
_symmetry.space_group_name_H-M   'P 1'
#
loop_
_entity.id
_entity.type
_entity.pdbx_description
1 polymer ?
#
loop_
_entity_poly.entity_id
_entity_poly.type
_entity_poly.pdbx_seq_one_letter_code
_entity_poly.pdbx_strand_id
1 'polypeptide(L)'
;LIVISAQTEADIAELETYEEKQMFLEDLGLKESGCNRLIKAIYSLLNLETFITAGEMEVKAWTYRKGWKAPQCAGVIHTDFEKGFIRAEVIKYEDYIQYGSEAAVREAGKMGVEGKEYVVQDGDIMHFRFNV
;
A
#
# COMPACT_ATOMS: atom_id res chain seq x y z
N LEU A 1 19.97 -13.75 -2.29
CA LEU A 1 20.98 -12.89 -2.93
C LEU A 1 20.30 -11.96 -3.93
N ILE A 2 20.53 -10.66 -3.79
CA ILE A 2 20.05 -9.64 -4.73
C ILE A 2 21.26 -8.95 -5.33
N VAL A 3 21.31 -8.92 -6.67
CA VAL A 3 22.38 -8.22 -7.40
C VAL A 3 21.85 -6.88 -7.87
N ILE A 4 22.57 -5.80 -7.53
CA ILE A 4 22.20 -4.42 -7.86
C ILE A 4 23.40 -3.74 -8.51
N SER A 5 23.15 -3.02 -9.61
CA SER A 5 24.15 -2.15 -10.22
C SER A 5 24.02 -0.74 -9.64
N ALA A 6 25.00 -0.30 -8.89
CA ALA A 6 25.02 1.04 -8.30
C ALA A 6 24.96 2.15 -9.37
N GLN A 7 25.62 1.95 -10.49
CA GLN A 7 25.60 2.92 -11.60
C GLN A 7 24.19 3.03 -12.20
N THR A 8 23.53 1.90 -12.46
CA THR A 8 22.15 1.88 -12.98
C THR A 8 21.19 2.57 -12.03
N GLU A 9 21.28 2.30 -10.72
CA GLU A 9 20.45 2.95 -9.71
C GLU A 9 20.66 4.47 -9.65
N ALA A 10 21.92 4.91 -9.77
CA ALA A 10 22.24 6.34 -9.82
C ALA A 10 21.66 7.01 -11.08
N ASP A 11 21.74 6.36 -12.23
CA ASP A 11 21.18 6.85 -13.49
C ASP A 11 19.65 6.97 -13.39
N ILE A 12 18.96 6.00 -12.80
CA ILE A 12 17.51 6.02 -12.58
C ILE A 12 17.13 7.18 -11.66
N ALA A 13 17.91 7.43 -10.61
CA ALA A 13 17.64 8.49 -9.64
C ALA A 13 17.70 9.90 -10.25
N GLU A 14 18.45 10.09 -11.34
CA GLU A 14 18.55 11.35 -12.07
C GLU A 14 17.34 11.63 -12.97
N LEU A 15 16.54 10.61 -13.29
CA LEU A 15 15.35 10.74 -14.13
C LEU A 15 14.19 11.33 -13.32
N GLU A 16 13.47 12.28 -13.93
CA GLU A 16 12.44 13.03 -13.21
C GLU A 16 11.06 12.37 -13.29
N THR A 17 10.70 11.83 -14.43
CA THR A 17 9.35 11.28 -14.65
C THR A 17 9.30 9.76 -14.52
N TYR A 18 8.12 9.25 -14.20
CA TYR A 18 7.88 7.82 -14.15
C TYR A 18 8.08 7.16 -15.52
N GLU A 19 7.63 7.82 -16.59
CA GLU A 19 7.75 7.34 -17.94
C GLU A 19 9.20 7.19 -18.38
N GLU A 20 10.05 8.18 -18.08
CA GLU A 20 11.49 8.12 -18.35
C GLU A 20 12.16 6.95 -17.64
N LYS A 21 11.80 6.73 -16.37
CA LYS A 21 12.31 5.60 -15.57
C LYS A 21 11.90 4.27 -16.17
N GLN A 22 10.65 4.14 -16.62
CA GLN A 22 10.16 2.91 -17.25
C GLN A 22 10.87 2.65 -18.58
N MET A 23 11.03 3.65 -19.43
CA MET A 23 11.75 3.51 -20.70
C MET A 23 13.21 3.08 -20.49
N PHE A 24 13.88 3.67 -19.51
CA PHE A 24 15.27 3.31 -19.16
C PHE A 24 15.39 1.86 -18.69
N LEU A 25 14.47 1.41 -17.85
CA LEU A 25 14.42 0.03 -17.37
C LEU A 25 14.14 -0.96 -18.50
N GLU A 26 13.21 -0.64 -19.39
CA GLU A 26 12.88 -1.46 -20.56
C GLU A 26 14.08 -1.62 -21.49
N ASP A 27 14.83 -0.56 -21.76
CA ASP A 27 16.05 -0.59 -22.57
C ASP A 27 17.12 -1.52 -21.97
N LEU A 28 17.15 -1.67 -20.65
CA LEU A 28 18.04 -2.58 -19.95
C LEU A 28 17.47 -3.99 -19.78
N GLY A 29 16.24 -4.23 -20.23
CA GLY A 29 15.54 -5.51 -20.05
C GLY A 29 15.13 -5.78 -18.62
N LEU A 30 14.96 -4.74 -17.79
CA LEU A 30 14.58 -4.83 -16.40
C LEU A 30 13.10 -4.46 -16.22
N LYS A 31 12.40 -5.17 -15.33
CA LYS A 31 11.00 -4.88 -14.98
C LYS A 31 10.88 -3.78 -13.95
N GLU A 32 11.84 -3.70 -13.05
CA GLU A 32 11.87 -2.73 -11.94
C GLU A 32 13.32 -2.43 -11.54
N SER A 33 13.50 -1.35 -10.76
CA SER A 33 14.82 -0.98 -10.24
C SER A 33 15.32 -1.98 -9.20
N GLY A 34 16.63 -2.03 -8.99
CA GLY A 34 17.24 -2.82 -7.93
C GLY A 34 16.81 -2.36 -6.55
N CYS A 35 16.62 -1.05 -6.34
CA CYS A 35 16.09 -0.50 -5.09
C CYS A 35 14.69 -1.04 -4.78
N ASN A 36 13.80 -1.09 -5.77
CA ASN A 36 12.46 -1.66 -5.57
C ASN A 36 12.53 -3.15 -5.22
N ARG A 37 13.37 -3.92 -5.88
CA ARG A 37 13.58 -5.34 -5.56
C ARG A 37 14.09 -5.52 -4.14
N LEU A 38 15.02 -4.67 -3.71
CA LEU A 38 15.57 -4.70 -2.36
C LEU A 38 14.50 -4.40 -1.30
N ILE A 39 13.70 -3.36 -1.52
CA ILE A 39 12.60 -2.98 -0.61
C ILE A 39 11.60 -4.13 -0.48
N LYS A 40 11.17 -4.73 -1.58
CA LYS A 40 10.25 -5.87 -1.56
C LYS A 40 10.84 -7.07 -0.80
N ALA A 41 12.11 -7.35 -1.01
CA ALA A 41 12.79 -8.45 -0.31
C ALA A 41 12.90 -8.19 1.20
N ILE A 42 13.20 -6.96 1.61
CA ILE A 42 13.26 -6.57 3.02
C ILE A 42 11.88 -6.70 3.68
N TYR A 43 10.83 -6.19 3.04
CA TYR A 43 9.46 -6.31 3.53
C TYR A 43 9.06 -7.78 3.69
N SER A 44 9.33 -8.61 2.70
CA SER A 44 9.06 -10.05 2.76
C SER A 44 9.83 -10.73 3.91
N LEU A 45 11.11 -10.43 4.05
CA LEU A 45 11.97 -11.00 5.10
C LEU A 45 11.48 -10.64 6.51
N LEU A 46 11.00 -9.41 6.70
CA LEU A 46 10.51 -8.91 7.98
C LEU A 46 9.02 -9.18 8.21
N ASN A 47 8.34 -9.85 7.27
CA ASN A 47 6.89 -10.07 7.28
C ASN A 47 6.09 -8.76 7.40
N LEU A 48 6.50 -7.75 6.64
CA LEU A 48 5.82 -6.46 6.56
C LEU A 48 4.95 -6.39 5.32
N GLU A 49 3.81 -5.74 5.46
CA GLU A 49 2.88 -5.41 4.39
C GLU A 49 2.47 -3.95 4.49
N THR A 50 1.75 -3.45 3.50
CA THR A 50 1.34 -2.06 3.42
C THR A 50 -0.16 -1.95 3.24
N PHE A 51 -0.81 -1.09 4.01
CA PHE A 51 -2.17 -0.61 3.72
C PHE A 51 -2.14 0.88 3.41
N ILE A 52 -3.16 1.37 2.74
CA ILE A 52 -3.25 2.75 2.27
C ILE A 52 -4.48 3.41 2.89
N THR A 53 -4.31 4.64 3.35
CA THR A 53 -5.44 5.52 3.68
C THR A 53 -5.54 6.59 2.61
N ALA A 54 -6.74 6.77 2.05
CA ALA A 54 -7.02 7.77 1.04
C ALA A 54 -8.11 8.71 1.57
N GLY A 55 -7.75 9.95 1.84
CA GLY A 55 -8.66 11.02 2.20
C GLY A 55 -8.65 12.13 1.17
N GLU A 56 -9.51 13.13 1.33
CA GLU A 56 -9.56 14.29 0.42
C GLU A 56 -8.27 15.09 0.42
N MET A 57 -7.60 15.15 1.56
CA MET A 57 -6.39 15.97 1.75
C MET A 57 -5.09 15.19 1.59
N GLU A 58 -5.10 13.90 1.81
CA GLU A 58 -3.87 13.11 1.86
C GLU A 58 -4.13 11.65 1.49
N VAL A 59 -3.20 11.08 0.72
CA VAL A 59 -3.07 9.64 0.49
C VAL A 59 -1.78 9.18 1.13
N LYS A 60 -1.84 8.19 2.01
CA LYS A 60 -0.67 7.75 2.76
C LYS A 60 -0.61 6.22 2.85
N ALA A 61 0.61 5.69 2.67
CA ALA A 61 0.92 4.30 2.88
C ALA A 61 1.43 4.06 4.31
N TRP A 62 0.95 2.98 4.92
CA TRP A 62 1.30 2.58 6.27
C TRP A 62 1.84 1.17 6.28
N THR A 63 2.90 0.93 7.03
CA THR A 63 3.51 -0.38 7.17
C THR A 63 2.94 -1.10 8.39
N TYR A 64 2.62 -2.38 8.23
CA TYR A 64 2.14 -3.24 9.30
C TYR A 64 2.72 -4.64 9.17
N ARG A 65 2.58 -5.46 10.20
CA ARG A 65 3.03 -6.85 10.16
C ARG A 65 1.97 -7.76 9.56
N LYS A 66 2.39 -8.63 8.66
CA LYS A 66 1.54 -9.64 8.04
C LYS A 66 0.76 -10.42 9.10
N GLY A 67 -0.53 -10.60 8.85
CA GLY A 67 -1.43 -11.31 9.77
C GLY A 67 -2.12 -10.41 10.79
N TRP A 68 -1.81 -9.12 10.84
CA TRP A 68 -2.50 -8.19 11.72
C TRP A 68 -3.95 -7.97 11.28
N LYS A 69 -4.81 -7.80 12.28
CA LYS A 69 -6.23 -7.50 12.09
C LYS A 69 -6.46 -6.01 12.00
N ALA A 70 -7.63 -5.63 11.52
CA ALA A 70 -8.01 -4.23 11.29
C ALA A 70 -7.79 -3.31 12.50
N PRO A 71 -8.14 -3.67 13.75
CA PRO A 71 -7.85 -2.81 14.90
C PRO A 71 -6.38 -2.54 15.11
N GLN A 72 -5.52 -3.55 14.94
CA GLN A 72 -4.08 -3.40 15.09
C GLN A 72 -3.51 -2.45 14.02
N CYS A 73 -4.01 -2.54 12.78
CA CYS A 73 -3.64 -1.63 11.71
C CYS A 73 -4.13 -0.20 11.99
N ALA A 74 -5.32 -0.03 12.52
CA ALA A 74 -5.80 1.29 12.97
C ALA A 74 -4.88 1.90 14.03
N GLY A 75 -4.34 1.06 14.91
CA GLY A 75 -3.36 1.44 15.93
C GLY A 75 -2.03 1.96 15.39
N VAL A 76 -1.65 1.58 14.18
CA VAL A 76 -0.47 2.14 13.49
C VAL A 76 -0.63 3.64 13.25
N ILE A 77 -1.85 4.09 12.96
CA ILE A 77 -2.16 5.50 12.76
C ILE A 77 -2.20 6.24 14.10
N HIS A 78 -2.99 5.73 15.03
CA HIS A 78 -3.09 6.27 16.38
C HIS A 78 -3.65 5.22 17.35
N THR A 79 -3.14 5.18 18.58
CA THR A 79 -3.55 4.21 19.60
C THR A 79 -5.05 4.30 19.93
N ASP A 80 -5.63 5.48 19.89
CA ASP A 80 -7.07 5.68 20.13
C ASP A 80 -7.94 5.03 19.05
N PHE A 81 -7.44 4.92 17.83
CA PHE A 81 -8.16 4.26 16.73
C PHE A 81 -8.26 2.76 16.94
N GLU A 82 -7.24 2.16 17.54
CA GLU A 82 -7.28 0.75 17.93
C GLU A 82 -8.31 0.52 19.06
N LYS A 83 -8.24 1.34 20.11
CA LYS A 83 -9.13 1.23 21.27
C LYS A 83 -10.60 1.49 20.93
N GLY A 84 -10.84 2.49 20.12
CA GLY A 84 -12.18 2.91 19.72
C GLY A 84 -12.69 2.28 18.43
N PHE A 85 -11.99 1.29 17.87
CA PHE A 85 -12.32 0.68 16.60
C PHE A 85 -13.76 0.16 16.57
N ILE A 86 -14.51 0.53 15.54
CA ILE A 86 -15.87 0.05 15.28
C ILE A 86 -15.88 -0.89 14.08
N ARG A 87 -15.45 -0.38 12.93
CA ARG A 87 -15.37 -1.13 11.67
C ARG A 87 -14.34 -0.49 10.73
N ALA A 88 -13.96 -1.21 9.69
CA ALA A 88 -13.18 -0.69 8.58
C ALA A 88 -13.95 -0.83 7.27
N GLU A 89 -13.92 0.20 6.46
CA GLU A 89 -14.34 0.15 5.07
C GLU A 89 -13.11 -0.17 4.24
N VAL A 90 -13.16 -1.25 3.45
CA VAL A 90 -12.00 -1.78 2.73
C VAL A 90 -12.27 -1.81 1.24
N ILE A 91 -11.35 -1.26 0.48
CA ILE A 91 -11.34 -1.32 -0.99
C ILE A 91 -10.07 -2.04 -1.41
N LYS A 92 -10.19 -3.01 -2.33
CA LYS A 92 -9.01 -3.64 -2.93
C LYS A 92 -8.33 -2.67 -3.88
N TYR A 93 -7.01 -2.69 -3.90
CA TYR A 93 -6.21 -1.79 -4.75
C TYR A 93 -6.61 -1.88 -6.22
N GLU A 94 -6.81 -3.09 -6.73
CA GLU A 94 -7.22 -3.33 -8.13
C GLU A 94 -8.58 -2.70 -8.45
N ASP A 95 -9.52 -2.80 -7.52
CA ASP A 95 -10.86 -2.20 -7.67
C ASP A 95 -10.77 -0.66 -7.69
N TYR A 96 -9.94 -0.09 -6.84
CA TYR A 96 -9.72 1.36 -6.82
C TYR A 96 -9.13 1.87 -8.15
N ILE A 97 -8.13 1.18 -8.68
CA ILE A 97 -7.52 1.51 -9.96
C ILE A 97 -8.52 1.35 -11.10
N GLN A 98 -9.33 0.29 -11.10
CA GLN A 98 -10.32 0.03 -12.14
C GLN A 98 -11.42 1.08 -12.19
N TYR A 99 -11.96 1.48 -11.04
CA TYR A 99 -13.08 2.42 -10.95
C TYR A 99 -12.67 3.89 -10.80
N GLY A 100 -11.44 4.15 -10.41
CA GLY A 100 -10.83 5.48 -10.36
C GLY A 100 -11.15 6.35 -9.16
N SER A 101 -12.15 5.99 -8.35
CA SER A 101 -12.49 6.72 -7.13
C SER A 101 -13.19 5.85 -6.10
N GLU A 102 -13.15 6.26 -4.84
CA GLU A 102 -13.87 5.60 -3.74
C GLU A 102 -15.40 5.57 -4.00
N ALA A 103 -15.95 6.68 -4.46
CA ALA A 103 -17.39 6.77 -4.77
C ALA A 103 -17.79 5.77 -5.85
N ALA A 104 -17.02 5.65 -6.93
CA ALA A 104 -17.30 4.70 -8.01
C ALA A 104 -17.17 3.24 -7.54
N VAL A 105 -16.20 2.94 -6.68
CA VAL A 105 -16.05 1.60 -6.08
C VAL A 105 -17.25 1.27 -5.19
N ARG A 106 -17.73 2.23 -4.41
CA ARG A 106 -18.91 2.08 -3.55
C ARG A 106 -20.17 1.83 -4.37
N GLU A 107 -20.41 2.60 -5.42
CA GLU A 107 -21.53 2.41 -6.35
C GLU A 107 -21.50 1.04 -7.04
N ALA A 108 -20.32 0.54 -7.37
CA ALA A 108 -20.12 -0.79 -7.95
C ALA A 108 -20.30 -1.94 -6.95
N GLY A 109 -20.51 -1.65 -5.66
CA GLY A 109 -20.68 -2.66 -4.62
C GLY A 109 -19.39 -3.40 -4.25
N LYS A 110 -18.22 -2.81 -4.53
CA LYS A 110 -16.91 -3.41 -4.28
C LYS A 110 -16.26 -2.96 -2.97
N MET A 111 -16.90 -2.07 -2.23
CA MET A 111 -16.43 -1.68 -0.91
C MET A 111 -16.91 -2.68 0.14
N GLY A 112 -15.97 -3.33 0.83
CA GLY A 112 -16.27 -4.21 1.95
C GLY A 112 -16.39 -3.42 3.27
N VAL A 113 -17.27 -3.90 4.15
CA VAL A 113 -17.34 -3.41 5.54
C VAL A 113 -16.90 -4.56 6.43
N GLU A 114 -15.80 -4.35 7.16
CA GLU A 114 -15.12 -5.39 7.91
C GLU A 114 -15.05 -5.06 9.41
N GLY A 115 -15.17 -6.10 10.22
CA GLY A 115 -15.11 -6.00 11.68
C GLY A 115 -13.72 -6.23 12.27
N LYS A 116 -13.69 -6.45 13.59
CA LYS A 116 -12.46 -6.61 14.38
C LYS A 116 -11.62 -7.84 14.01
N GLU A 117 -12.22 -8.83 13.38
CA GLU A 117 -11.55 -10.10 13.04
C GLU A 117 -10.95 -10.09 11.63
N TYR A 118 -11.16 -9.04 10.87
CA TYR A 118 -10.64 -8.93 9.52
C TYR A 118 -9.11 -8.88 9.52
N VAL A 119 -8.49 -9.82 8.79
CA VAL A 119 -7.05 -9.86 8.56
C VAL A 119 -6.73 -8.97 7.36
N VAL A 120 -6.00 -7.90 7.58
CA VAL A 120 -5.65 -6.93 6.54
C VAL A 120 -4.76 -7.57 5.49
N GLN A 121 -5.03 -7.29 4.21
CA GLN A 121 -4.26 -7.78 3.07
C GLN A 121 -3.38 -6.66 2.51
N ASP A 122 -2.24 -7.05 1.95
CA ASP A 122 -1.30 -6.11 1.34
C ASP A 122 -1.98 -5.30 0.23
N GLY A 123 -1.81 -3.99 0.28
CA GLY A 123 -2.42 -3.06 -0.68
C GLY A 123 -3.87 -2.66 -0.38
N ASP A 124 -4.47 -3.15 0.70
CA ASP A 124 -5.83 -2.73 1.08
C ASP A 124 -5.89 -1.21 1.30
N ILE A 125 -6.90 -0.58 0.71
CA ILE A 125 -7.24 0.83 0.96
C ILE A 125 -8.31 0.83 2.04
N MET A 126 -8.01 1.47 3.17
CA MET A 126 -8.82 1.35 4.38
C MET A 126 -9.29 2.70 4.89
N HIS A 127 -10.53 2.73 5.32
CA HIS A 127 -11.11 3.83 6.07
C HIS A 127 -11.64 3.30 7.40
N PHE A 128 -10.99 3.69 8.50
CA PHE A 128 -11.37 3.24 9.82
C PHE A 128 -12.46 4.09 10.42
N ARG A 129 -13.51 3.45 10.94
CA ARG A 129 -14.53 4.09 11.77
C ARG A 129 -14.25 3.75 13.22
N PHE A 130 -14.15 4.76 14.06
CA PHE A 130 -13.82 4.61 15.46
C PHE A 130 -14.62 5.60 16.30
N ASN A 131 -14.73 5.29 17.59
CA ASN A 131 -15.34 6.15 18.58
C ASN A 131 -14.39 6.28 19.77
N VAL A 132 -14.01 7.49 20.07
CA VAL A 132 -13.04 7.81 21.13
C VAL A 132 -13.69 8.71 22.18
#